data_34de6e7afe36ae6362dd2f931b643cf7
#
_entry.id   34de6e7afe36ae6362dd2f931b643cf7
#
_cell.length_a   1.000
_cell.length_b   1.000
_cell.length_c   1.000
_cell.angle_alpha   90.00
_cell.angle_beta   90.00
_cell.angle_gamma   90.00
#
_symmetry.space_group_name_H-M   'P 1'
#
loop_
_entity.id
_entity.type
_entity.pdbx_description
1 polymer ?
#
loop_
_entity_poly.entity_id
_entity_poly.type
_entity_poly.pdbx_seq_one_letter_code
_entity_poly.pdbx_strand_id
1 'polypeptide(L)'
;MLQLENITKRFADGQRTLTVLNGLSLHVGKAEFIAITGESGAGKTTLLNILATMLQPDEGTYRLGGMDVYGSECTVEKLCQLRNSELGFVYQDHRLLPQFTVWQNILLPTLVTKTIATDEEQERAKELMRMMGIGDMKDREVTSLSGGEQTRVAIARALINKPKLLLADEPTGQLDAANAQAISDLFRKVNTELYTTIIMATHSSDMAKVAGRRLRLVDGKLLNVIFC
;
A
#
# COMPACT_ATOMS: atom_id res chain seq x y z
N MET A 1 -9.05 9.50 9.91
CA MET A 1 -7.75 8.79 9.96
C MET A 1 -6.74 9.43 9.00
N LEU A 2 -7.09 9.62 7.74
CA LEU A 2 -6.28 10.27 6.71
C LEU A 2 -7.07 11.38 6.04
N GLN A 3 -6.40 12.52 5.78
CA GLN A 3 -6.99 13.68 5.09
C GLN A 3 -5.97 14.23 4.08
N LEU A 4 -6.40 14.33 2.83
CA LEU A 4 -5.73 15.10 1.78
C LEU A 4 -6.61 16.29 1.44
N GLU A 5 -6.03 17.48 1.37
CA GLU A 5 -6.73 18.71 0.99
C GLU A 5 -5.96 19.44 -0.11
N ASN A 6 -6.60 19.59 -1.28
CA ASN A 6 -6.08 20.33 -2.43
C ASN A 6 -4.69 19.86 -2.91
N ILE A 7 -4.42 18.56 -2.87
CA ILE A 7 -3.13 17.99 -3.30
C ILE A 7 -2.93 18.22 -4.79
N THR A 8 -1.85 18.90 -5.13
CA THR A 8 -1.40 19.10 -6.51
C THR A 8 0.00 18.55 -6.67
N LYS A 9 0.23 17.82 -7.79
CA LYS A 9 1.55 17.31 -8.16
C LYS A 9 1.82 17.53 -9.63
N ARG A 10 2.98 18.14 -9.90
CA ARG A 10 3.46 18.46 -11.24
C ARG A 10 4.80 17.80 -11.50
N PHE A 11 5.05 17.44 -12.74
CA PHE A 11 6.35 16.95 -13.19
C PHE A 11 6.82 17.77 -14.39
N ALA A 12 8.13 18.00 -14.46
CA ALA A 12 8.74 18.60 -15.65
C ALA A 12 8.78 17.58 -16.78
N ASP A 13 8.28 17.94 -17.94
CA ASP A 13 8.32 17.17 -19.19
C ASP A 13 8.96 18.04 -20.28
N GLY A 14 10.29 18.04 -20.34
CA GLY A 14 11.05 18.94 -21.16
C GLY A 14 10.80 20.41 -20.81
N GLN A 15 10.26 21.20 -21.74
CA GLN A 15 9.87 22.60 -21.53
C GLN A 15 8.44 22.77 -21.00
N ARG A 16 7.69 21.66 -20.82
CA ARG A 16 6.31 21.69 -20.36
C ARG A 16 6.20 21.18 -18.93
N THR A 17 5.16 21.59 -18.25
CA THR A 17 4.80 21.06 -16.92
C THR A 17 3.55 20.20 -17.05
N LEU A 18 3.66 18.93 -16.69
CA LEU A 18 2.54 18.00 -16.64
C LEU A 18 1.95 18.01 -15.23
N THR A 19 0.70 18.45 -15.09
CA THR A 19 -0.03 18.33 -13.81
C THR A 19 -0.70 16.95 -13.74
N VAL A 20 -0.20 16.10 -12.83
CA VAL A 20 -0.68 14.72 -12.66
C VAL A 20 -1.78 14.63 -11.60
N LEU A 21 -1.68 15.40 -10.51
CA LEU A 21 -2.75 15.58 -9.54
C LEU A 21 -3.10 17.05 -9.47
N ASN A 22 -4.39 17.37 -9.44
CA ASN A 22 -4.89 18.75 -9.62
C ASN A 22 -5.92 19.09 -8.53
N GLY A 23 -5.49 19.64 -7.41
CA GLY A 23 -6.34 20.03 -6.30
C GLY A 23 -7.15 18.88 -5.71
N LEU A 24 -6.54 17.66 -5.64
CA LEU A 24 -7.20 16.45 -5.19
C LEU A 24 -7.43 16.49 -3.68
N SER A 25 -8.65 16.16 -3.25
CA SER A 25 -8.99 16.03 -1.83
C SER A 25 -9.57 14.63 -1.55
N LEU A 26 -9.19 14.06 -0.41
CA LEU A 26 -9.63 12.71 0.00
C LEU A 26 -9.70 12.61 1.53
N HIS A 27 -10.81 12.10 2.02
CA HIS A 27 -11.03 11.76 3.42
C HIS A 27 -11.19 10.25 3.57
N VAL A 28 -10.44 9.65 4.49
CA VAL A 28 -10.47 8.20 4.75
C VAL A 28 -10.66 7.95 6.23
N GLY A 29 -11.66 7.14 6.57
CA GLY A 29 -11.95 6.67 7.91
C GLY A 29 -10.99 5.56 8.39
N LYS A 30 -11.10 5.17 9.66
CA LYS A 30 -10.40 3.97 10.17
C LYS A 30 -11.07 2.72 9.62
N ALA A 31 -10.25 1.71 9.32
CA ALA A 31 -10.68 0.43 8.76
C ALA A 31 -11.50 0.54 7.45
N GLU A 32 -11.43 1.68 6.76
CA GLU A 32 -12.05 1.84 5.45
C GLU A 32 -11.21 1.14 4.38
N PHE A 33 -11.86 0.45 3.44
CA PHE A 33 -11.20 -0.12 2.27
C PHE A 33 -11.65 0.64 1.03
N ILE A 34 -10.71 1.34 0.40
CA ILE A 34 -10.93 2.16 -0.80
C ILE A 34 -10.18 1.56 -1.99
N ALA A 35 -10.88 1.40 -3.11
CA ALA A 35 -10.25 1.13 -4.41
C ALA A 35 -10.24 2.40 -5.26
N ILE A 36 -9.07 2.75 -5.79
CA ILE A 36 -8.87 3.85 -6.74
C ILE A 36 -8.65 3.25 -8.11
N THR A 37 -9.61 3.47 -9.01
CA THR A 37 -9.53 3.03 -10.41
C THR A 37 -9.15 4.20 -11.32
N GLY A 38 -8.76 3.92 -12.55
CA GLY A 38 -8.40 4.93 -13.56
C GLY A 38 -7.52 4.34 -14.63
N GLU A 39 -7.40 5.04 -15.75
CA GLU A 39 -6.56 4.63 -16.87
C GLU A 39 -5.08 4.55 -16.49
N SER A 40 -4.27 3.88 -17.32
CA SER A 40 -2.82 3.91 -17.17
C SER A 40 -2.33 5.35 -17.30
N GLY A 41 -1.40 5.77 -16.43
CA GLY A 41 -0.91 7.16 -16.41
C GLY A 41 -1.84 8.19 -15.73
N ALA A 42 -3.04 7.82 -15.25
CA ALA A 42 -3.95 8.76 -14.58
C ALA A 42 -3.41 9.35 -13.26
N GLY A 43 -2.27 8.88 -12.73
CA GLY A 43 -1.66 9.38 -11.50
C GLY A 43 -1.92 8.52 -10.25
N LYS A 44 -2.46 7.29 -10.39
CA LYS A 44 -2.73 6.38 -9.26
C LYS A 44 -1.48 6.10 -8.43
N THR A 45 -0.39 5.68 -9.07
CA THR A 45 0.91 5.42 -8.42
C THR A 45 1.48 6.71 -7.80
N THR A 46 1.31 7.87 -8.45
CA THR A 46 1.72 9.17 -7.91
C THR A 46 0.99 9.47 -6.60
N LEU A 47 -0.32 9.26 -6.57
CA LEU A 47 -1.12 9.43 -5.35
C LEU A 47 -0.68 8.47 -4.25
N LEU A 48 -0.48 7.17 -4.57
CA LEU A 48 0.00 6.20 -3.58
C LEU A 48 1.40 6.57 -3.05
N ASN A 49 2.31 7.07 -3.89
CA ASN A 49 3.64 7.51 -3.45
C ASN A 49 3.57 8.74 -2.52
N ILE A 50 2.63 9.66 -2.73
CA ILE A 50 2.39 10.77 -1.80
C ILE A 50 1.86 10.24 -0.47
N LEU A 51 0.90 9.32 -0.50
CA LEU A 51 0.35 8.68 0.70
C LEU A 51 1.40 7.86 1.46
N ALA A 52 2.32 7.23 0.73
CA ALA A 52 3.46 6.50 1.29
C ALA A 52 4.61 7.40 1.79
N THR A 53 4.45 8.73 1.68
CA THR A 53 5.50 9.71 2.01
C THR A 53 6.81 9.55 1.23
N MET A 54 6.74 8.93 0.06
CA MET A 54 7.87 8.74 -0.86
C MET A 54 7.99 9.88 -1.87
N LEU A 55 6.91 10.65 -2.06
CA LEU A 55 6.84 11.79 -2.96
C LEU A 55 6.11 12.93 -2.26
N GLN A 56 6.73 14.10 -2.20
CA GLN A 56 6.10 15.29 -1.65
C GLN A 56 5.18 15.93 -2.70
N PRO A 57 3.94 16.34 -2.34
CA PRO A 57 3.10 17.16 -3.21
C PRO A 57 3.72 18.55 -3.38
N ASP A 58 3.34 19.24 -4.46
CA ASP A 58 3.78 20.63 -4.69
C ASP A 58 2.89 21.64 -3.96
N GLU A 59 1.61 21.26 -3.77
CA GLU A 59 0.63 22.07 -3.05
C GLU A 59 -0.34 21.16 -2.27
N GLY A 60 -1.02 21.76 -1.29
CA GLY A 60 -2.00 21.08 -0.45
C GLY A 60 -1.45 20.56 0.86
N THR A 61 -2.31 19.91 1.64
CA THR A 61 -1.96 19.36 2.95
C THR A 61 -2.28 17.88 3.03
N TYR A 62 -1.42 17.13 3.71
CA TYR A 62 -1.62 15.71 4.03
C TYR A 62 -1.53 15.49 5.53
N ARG A 63 -2.62 15.02 6.14
CA ARG A 63 -2.67 14.64 7.54
C ARG A 63 -2.92 13.15 7.71
N LEU A 64 -2.10 12.51 8.54
CA LEU A 64 -2.25 11.11 8.94
C LEU A 64 -2.28 11.02 10.47
N GLY A 65 -3.35 10.47 11.02
CA GLY A 65 -3.52 10.37 12.47
C GLY A 65 -3.58 11.72 13.20
N GLY A 66 -3.88 12.81 12.48
CA GLY A 66 -3.88 14.19 12.98
C GLY A 66 -2.55 14.94 12.80
N MET A 67 -1.46 14.24 12.44
CA MET A 67 -0.17 14.86 12.15
C MET A 67 -0.14 15.39 10.71
N ASP A 68 0.35 16.61 10.51
CA ASP A 68 0.66 17.14 9.19
C ASP A 68 1.96 16.52 8.67
N VAL A 69 1.84 15.69 7.64
CA VAL A 69 2.94 14.84 7.14
C VAL A 69 4.04 15.64 6.45
N TYR A 70 3.67 16.77 5.84
CA TYR A 70 4.63 17.65 5.14
C TYR A 70 4.71 19.05 5.76
N GLY A 71 4.17 19.22 6.96
CA GLY A 71 4.29 20.46 7.74
C GLY A 71 5.72 20.73 8.20
N SER A 72 5.97 21.98 8.60
CA SER A 72 7.30 22.46 9.01
C SER A 72 7.93 21.68 10.17
N GLU A 73 7.13 20.99 10.99
CA GLU A 73 7.60 20.18 12.11
C GLU A 73 7.93 18.72 11.74
N CYS A 74 7.71 18.33 10.49
CA CYS A 74 7.95 16.97 10.02
C CYS A 74 9.36 16.81 9.45
N THR A 75 10.25 16.22 10.25
CA THR A 75 11.63 15.93 9.82
C THR A 75 11.72 14.66 9.00
N VAL A 76 12.85 14.44 8.31
CA VAL A 76 13.12 13.21 7.55
C VAL A 76 13.04 11.99 8.47
N GLU A 77 13.54 12.06 9.69
CA GLU A 77 13.50 10.99 10.69
C GLU A 77 12.05 10.62 11.05
N LYS A 78 11.20 11.63 11.26
CA LYS A 78 9.75 11.41 11.51
C LYS A 78 9.08 10.74 10.33
N LEU A 79 9.40 11.13 9.09
CA LEU A 79 8.89 10.46 7.90
C LEU A 79 9.37 9.00 7.80
N CYS A 80 10.64 8.73 8.14
CA CYS A 80 11.16 7.36 8.18
C CYS A 80 10.43 6.51 9.23
N GLN A 81 10.23 7.05 10.44
CA GLN A 81 9.47 6.39 11.49
C GLN A 81 8.03 6.11 11.06
N LEU A 82 7.35 7.11 10.49
CA LEU A 82 5.98 6.99 9.98
C LEU A 82 5.87 5.87 8.93
N ARG A 83 6.79 5.83 7.96
CA ARG A 83 6.83 4.77 6.95
C ARG A 83 7.01 3.39 7.57
N ASN A 84 7.84 3.27 8.58
CA ASN A 84 8.13 1.99 9.19
C ASN A 84 7.00 1.49 10.11
N SER A 85 6.35 2.38 10.87
CA SER A 85 5.40 2.01 11.92
C SER A 85 3.93 2.14 11.51
N GLU A 86 3.58 3.12 10.66
CA GLU A 86 2.19 3.45 10.36
C GLU A 86 1.74 3.00 8.96
N LEU A 87 2.70 2.79 8.04
CA LEU A 87 2.44 2.51 6.64
C LEU A 87 2.95 1.14 6.24
N GLY A 88 2.12 0.39 5.50
CA GLY A 88 2.52 -0.78 4.75
C GLY A 88 2.36 -0.52 3.26
N PHE A 89 3.24 -1.07 2.42
CA PHE A 89 3.14 -0.91 0.97
C PHE A 89 3.33 -2.24 0.25
N VAL A 90 2.39 -2.57 -0.64
CA VAL A 90 2.45 -3.71 -1.57
C VAL A 90 2.62 -3.15 -2.98
N TYR A 91 3.77 -3.42 -3.57
CA TYR A 91 4.13 -2.99 -4.93
C TYR A 91 3.64 -3.98 -5.97
N GLN A 92 3.40 -3.51 -7.18
CA GLN A 92 3.04 -4.33 -8.33
C GLN A 92 4.11 -5.39 -8.67
N ASP A 93 5.39 -5.04 -8.53
CA ASP A 93 6.56 -5.90 -8.74
C ASP A 93 7.03 -6.60 -7.45
N HIS A 94 6.19 -6.60 -6.40
CA HIS A 94 6.40 -7.16 -5.06
C HIS A 94 7.62 -6.61 -4.32
N ARG A 95 8.69 -6.23 -4.99
CA ARG A 95 9.98 -5.75 -4.44
C ARG A 95 10.51 -6.63 -3.30
N LEU A 96 10.42 -7.94 -3.49
CA LEU A 96 11.04 -8.90 -2.59
C LEU A 96 12.55 -8.92 -2.85
N LEU A 97 13.33 -9.08 -1.78
CA LEU A 97 14.78 -9.20 -1.89
C LEU A 97 15.13 -10.64 -2.28
N PRO A 98 15.68 -10.87 -3.50
CA PRO A 98 15.85 -12.21 -4.06
C PRO A 98 16.85 -13.07 -3.29
N GLN A 99 17.81 -12.44 -2.59
CA GLN A 99 18.82 -13.10 -1.76
C GLN A 99 18.31 -13.56 -0.39
N PHE A 100 17.04 -13.26 -0.07
CA PHE A 100 16.43 -13.58 1.22
C PHE A 100 15.33 -14.62 1.07
N THR A 101 15.18 -15.44 2.11
CA THR A 101 14.05 -16.36 2.24
C THR A 101 12.73 -15.60 2.45
N VAL A 102 11.61 -16.32 2.37
CA VAL A 102 10.27 -15.81 2.73
C VAL A 102 10.29 -15.19 4.13
N TRP A 103 10.85 -15.92 5.10
CA TRP A 103 10.95 -15.47 6.48
C TRP A 103 11.72 -14.17 6.65
N GLN A 104 12.87 -14.09 6.02
CA GLN A 104 13.73 -12.91 6.08
C GLN A 104 13.07 -11.69 5.41
N ASN A 105 12.40 -11.89 4.26
CA ASN A 105 11.66 -10.82 3.61
C ASN A 105 10.53 -10.28 4.50
N ILE A 106 9.77 -11.15 5.18
CA ILE A 106 8.67 -10.73 6.07
C ILE A 106 9.18 -9.94 7.27
N LEU A 107 10.28 -10.38 7.88
CA LEU A 107 10.85 -9.73 9.07
C LEU A 107 11.66 -8.47 8.76
N LEU A 108 12.05 -8.22 7.52
CA LEU A 108 12.93 -7.12 7.14
C LEU A 108 12.50 -5.75 7.71
N PRO A 109 11.22 -5.34 7.68
CA PRO A 109 10.81 -4.04 8.23
C PRO A 109 11.01 -3.91 9.74
N THR A 110 11.08 -5.00 10.48
CA THR A 110 11.32 -4.97 11.94
C THR A 110 12.80 -4.73 12.27
N LEU A 111 13.70 -4.90 11.31
CA LEU A 111 15.15 -4.84 11.50
C LEU A 111 15.75 -3.47 11.19
N VAL A 112 14.95 -2.43 10.96
CA VAL A 112 15.41 -1.09 10.58
C VAL A 112 16.31 -0.46 11.66
N THR A 113 16.02 -0.73 12.94
CA THR A 113 16.77 -0.15 14.09
C THR A 113 17.48 -1.19 14.94
N LYS A 114 17.48 -2.45 14.54
CA LYS A 114 18.04 -3.59 15.27
C LYS A 114 18.48 -4.72 14.33
N THR A 115 19.26 -5.66 14.81
CA THR A 115 19.80 -6.76 14.01
C THR A 115 19.01 -8.06 14.12
N ILE A 116 18.18 -8.21 15.16
CA ILE A 116 17.44 -9.44 15.45
C ILE A 116 15.99 -9.08 15.79
N ALA A 117 15.04 -9.78 15.17
CA ALA A 117 13.63 -9.67 15.48
C ALA A 117 13.31 -10.25 16.86
N THR A 118 12.44 -9.59 17.60
CA THR A 118 11.96 -10.07 18.92
C THR A 118 11.10 -11.32 18.77
N ASP A 119 10.88 -12.06 19.87
CA ASP A 119 10.00 -13.23 19.86
C ASP A 119 8.54 -12.84 19.47
N GLU A 120 8.06 -11.67 19.89
CA GLU A 120 6.74 -11.16 19.48
C GLU A 120 6.65 -10.95 17.96
N GLU A 121 7.67 -10.35 17.36
CA GLU A 121 7.72 -10.13 15.91
C GLU A 121 7.83 -11.43 15.13
N GLN A 122 8.59 -12.39 15.64
CA GLN A 122 8.69 -13.72 15.05
C GLN A 122 7.36 -14.48 15.13
N GLU A 123 6.66 -14.41 16.25
CA GLU A 123 5.32 -15.01 16.36
C GLU A 123 4.32 -14.32 15.45
N ARG A 124 4.37 -12.99 15.39
CA ARG A 124 3.55 -12.21 14.43
C ARG A 124 3.83 -12.61 12.98
N ALA A 125 5.07 -12.83 12.61
CA ALA A 125 5.43 -13.30 11.27
C ALA A 125 4.80 -14.66 10.96
N LYS A 126 4.83 -15.62 11.92
CA LYS A 126 4.19 -16.93 11.77
C LYS A 126 2.66 -16.81 11.61
N GLU A 127 2.02 -15.93 12.39
CA GLU A 127 0.57 -15.66 12.26
C GLU A 127 0.22 -15.12 10.88
N LEU A 128 0.99 -14.14 10.38
CA LEU A 128 0.79 -13.58 9.05
C LEU A 128 1.03 -14.63 7.96
N MET A 129 2.06 -15.46 8.08
CA MET A 129 2.31 -16.56 7.15
C MET A 129 1.14 -17.55 7.10
N ARG A 130 0.58 -17.90 8.27
CA ARG A 130 -0.63 -18.76 8.34
C ARG A 130 -1.84 -18.08 7.69
N MET A 131 -2.06 -16.79 7.98
CA MET A 131 -3.16 -16.00 7.39
C MET A 131 -3.05 -15.93 5.86
N MET A 132 -1.83 -15.78 5.33
CA MET A 132 -1.54 -15.73 3.89
C MET A 132 -1.51 -17.12 3.22
N GLY A 133 -1.58 -18.22 3.97
CA GLY A 133 -1.50 -19.59 3.42
C GLY A 133 -0.12 -19.95 2.87
N ILE A 134 0.96 -19.41 3.47
CA ILE A 134 2.37 -19.64 3.10
C ILE A 134 3.20 -20.17 4.28
N GLY A 135 2.55 -20.82 5.26
CA GLY A 135 3.20 -21.31 6.49
C GLY A 135 4.39 -22.26 6.24
N ASP A 136 4.27 -23.12 5.24
CA ASP A 136 5.26 -24.14 4.90
C ASP A 136 6.43 -23.61 4.04
N MET A 137 6.40 -22.31 3.70
CA MET A 137 7.37 -21.70 2.78
C MET A 137 8.49 -20.92 3.50
N LYS A 138 8.57 -21.01 4.82
CA LYS A 138 9.44 -20.17 5.67
C LYS A 138 10.88 -20.05 5.14
N ASP A 139 11.48 -21.16 4.79
CA ASP A 139 12.89 -21.24 4.41
C ASP A 139 13.11 -21.26 2.89
N ARG A 140 12.02 -21.11 2.09
CA ARG A 140 12.14 -21.04 0.63
C ARG A 140 12.68 -19.67 0.20
N GLU A 141 13.50 -19.68 -0.84
CA GLU A 141 13.93 -18.45 -1.54
C GLU A 141 12.73 -17.86 -2.30
N VAL A 142 12.57 -16.54 -2.24
CA VAL A 142 11.43 -15.85 -2.91
C VAL A 142 11.47 -15.96 -4.43
N THR A 143 12.65 -16.23 -5.01
CA THR A 143 12.85 -16.47 -6.43
C THR A 143 12.21 -17.77 -6.94
N SER A 144 11.99 -18.74 -6.05
CA SER A 144 11.37 -20.03 -6.36
C SER A 144 9.85 -20.00 -6.25
N LEU A 145 9.26 -18.87 -5.89
CA LEU A 145 7.82 -18.72 -5.65
C LEU A 145 7.08 -18.32 -6.93
N SER A 146 5.84 -18.77 -7.07
CA SER A 146 4.88 -18.24 -8.06
C SER A 146 4.54 -16.78 -7.76
N GLY A 147 4.04 -16.03 -8.76
CA GLY A 147 3.64 -14.64 -8.59
C GLY A 147 2.60 -14.43 -7.47
N GLY A 148 1.63 -15.34 -7.35
CA GLY A 148 0.63 -15.30 -6.26
C GLY A 148 1.25 -15.52 -4.88
N GLU A 149 2.22 -16.45 -4.75
CA GLU A 149 2.97 -16.67 -3.51
C GLU A 149 3.83 -15.44 -3.17
N GLN A 150 4.49 -14.84 -4.16
CA GLN A 150 5.26 -13.61 -3.97
C GLN A 150 4.37 -12.45 -3.49
N THR A 151 3.17 -12.29 -4.05
CA THR A 151 2.18 -11.30 -3.59
C THR A 151 1.82 -11.54 -2.12
N ARG A 152 1.58 -12.80 -1.71
CA ARG A 152 1.26 -13.16 -0.32
C ARG A 152 2.40 -12.82 0.64
N VAL A 153 3.65 -13.07 0.25
CA VAL A 153 4.83 -12.67 1.02
C VAL A 153 4.92 -11.14 1.12
N ALA A 154 4.69 -10.40 0.03
CA ALA A 154 4.72 -8.94 0.03
C ALA A 154 3.63 -8.34 0.95
N ILE A 155 2.42 -8.93 0.97
CA ILE A 155 1.35 -8.52 1.90
C ILE A 155 1.75 -8.80 3.34
N ALA A 156 2.27 -10.00 3.65
CA ALA A 156 2.73 -10.34 5.00
C ALA A 156 3.83 -9.39 5.49
N ARG A 157 4.82 -9.08 4.63
CA ARG A 157 5.88 -8.11 4.91
C ARG A 157 5.32 -6.72 5.19
N ALA A 158 4.36 -6.26 4.39
CA ALA A 158 3.75 -4.95 4.57
C ALA A 158 2.96 -4.84 5.90
N LEU A 159 2.49 -5.97 6.46
CA LEU A 159 1.66 -6.02 7.66
C LEU A 159 2.45 -6.30 8.96
N ILE A 160 3.75 -6.60 8.88
CA ILE A 160 4.52 -7.07 10.05
C ILE A 160 4.53 -6.06 11.19
N ASN A 161 4.68 -4.77 10.88
CA ASN A 161 4.73 -3.68 11.87
C ASN A 161 3.34 -3.17 12.29
N LYS A 162 2.25 -3.91 12.01
CA LYS A 162 0.87 -3.53 12.37
C LYS A 162 0.48 -2.14 11.84
N PRO A 163 0.67 -1.85 10.53
CA PRO A 163 0.43 -0.52 9.98
C PRO A 163 -1.05 -0.13 10.11
N LYS A 164 -1.31 1.18 10.29
CA LYS A 164 -2.67 1.74 10.27
C LYS A 164 -3.21 1.89 8.86
N LEU A 165 -2.32 2.06 7.88
CA LEU A 165 -2.65 2.22 6.46
C LEU A 165 -1.83 1.24 5.61
N LEU A 166 -2.51 0.39 4.87
CA LEU A 166 -1.93 -0.47 3.84
C LEU A 166 -2.23 0.13 2.47
N LEU A 167 -1.17 0.43 1.73
CA LEU A 167 -1.22 0.89 0.35
C LEU A 167 -0.91 -0.29 -0.58
N ALA A 168 -1.63 -0.42 -1.68
CA ALA A 168 -1.39 -1.48 -2.66
C ALA A 168 -1.48 -0.90 -4.08
N ASP A 169 -0.42 -1.05 -4.85
CA ASP A 169 -0.36 -0.61 -6.25
C ASP A 169 -0.44 -1.81 -7.18
N GLU A 170 -1.57 -1.97 -7.86
CA GLU A 170 -1.87 -3.05 -8.82
C GLU A 170 -1.49 -4.47 -8.32
N PRO A 171 -1.90 -4.89 -7.10
CA PRO A 171 -1.37 -6.08 -6.44
C PRO A 171 -1.69 -7.41 -7.14
N THR A 172 -2.55 -7.39 -8.17
CA THR A 172 -2.94 -8.56 -8.96
C THR A 172 -2.68 -8.40 -10.46
N GLY A 173 -1.99 -7.33 -10.87
CA GLY A 173 -1.79 -6.99 -12.28
C GLY A 173 -1.00 -8.04 -13.09
N GLN A 174 -0.29 -8.95 -12.43
CA GLN A 174 0.51 -10.01 -13.04
C GLN A 174 -0.03 -11.43 -12.76
N LEU A 175 -1.23 -11.55 -12.18
CA LEU A 175 -1.81 -12.82 -11.75
C LEU A 175 -2.94 -13.28 -12.69
N ASP A 176 -3.11 -14.60 -12.80
CA ASP A 176 -4.30 -15.16 -13.39
C ASP A 176 -5.55 -14.90 -12.54
N ALA A 177 -6.73 -15.14 -13.10
CA ALA A 177 -8.01 -14.82 -12.48
C ALA A 177 -8.22 -15.54 -11.12
N ALA A 178 -7.79 -16.79 -10.98
CA ALA A 178 -7.97 -17.57 -9.76
C ALA A 178 -7.08 -17.03 -8.62
N ASN A 179 -5.81 -16.75 -8.92
CA ASN A 179 -4.89 -16.13 -7.97
C ASN A 179 -5.32 -14.69 -7.63
N ALA A 180 -5.79 -13.91 -8.61
CA ALA A 180 -6.30 -12.56 -8.39
C ALA A 180 -7.49 -12.57 -7.41
N GLN A 181 -8.44 -13.51 -7.56
CA GLN A 181 -9.56 -13.67 -6.64
C GLN A 181 -9.08 -14.02 -5.22
N ALA A 182 -8.16 -14.97 -5.10
CA ALA A 182 -7.61 -15.37 -3.81
C ALA A 182 -6.89 -14.20 -3.09
N ILE A 183 -6.15 -13.35 -3.83
CA ILE A 183 -5.53 -12.14 -3.28
C ILE A 183 -6.59 -11.10 -2.88
N SER A 184 -7.68 -10.95 -3.65
CA SER A 184 -8.81 -10.08 -3.30
C SER A 184 -9.42 -10.46 -1.95
N ASP A 185 -9.64 -11.75 -1.74
CA ASP A 185 -10.20 -12.28 -0.50
C ASP A 185 -9.24 -12.07 0.68
N LEU A 186 -7.92 -12.16 0.46
CA LEU A 186 -6.91 -11.82 1.47
C LEU A 186 -6.94 -10.35 1.87
N PHE A 187 -7.07 -9.41 0.93
CA PHE A 187 -7.21 -7.99 1.26
C PHE A 187 -8.47 -7.72 2.08
N ARG A 188 -9.60 -8.37 1.73
CA ARG A 188 -10.83 -8.28 2.52
C ARG A 188 -10.59 -8.81 3.94
N LYS A 189 -9.95 -9.98 4.08
CA LYS A 189 -9.61 -10.58 5.36
C LYS A 189 -8.72 -9.68 6.21
N VAL A 190 -7.68 -9.10 5.62
CA VAL A 190 -6.80 -8.11 6.28
C VAL A 190 -7.61 -6.91 6.80
N ASN A 191 -8.51 -6.35 5.98
CA ASN A 191 -9.33 -5.23 6.40
C ASN A 191 -10.28 -5.58 7.54
N THR A 192 -10.96 -6.73 7.48
CA THR A 192 -12.00 -7.13 8.46
C THR A 192 -11.42 -7.70 9.75
N GLU A 193 -10.33 -8.49 9.70
CA GLU A 193 -9.78 -9.15 10.88
C GLU A 193 -8.70 -8.32 11.58
N LEU A 194 -7.90 -7.53 10.83
CA LEU A 194 -6.85 -6.68 11.39
C LEU A 194 -7.26 -5.22 11.52
N TYR A 195 -8.48 -4.86 11.07
CA TYR A 195 -8.99 -3.49 11.08
C TYR A 195 -8.04 -2.48 10.41
N THR A 196 -7.22 -2.96 9.46
CA THR A 196 -6.28 -2.13 8.72
C THR A 196 -7.02 -1.32 7.66
N THR A 197 -6.79 -0.01 7.60
CA THR A 197 -7.29 0.83 6.52
C THR A 197 -6.53 0.49 5.24
N ILE A 198 -7.24 0.33 4.11
CA ILE A 198 -6.62 -0.06 2.84
C ILE A 198 -6.95 0.96 1.76
N ILE A 199 -5.94 1.42 1.03
CA ILE A 199 -6.10 2.16 -0.22
C ILE A 199 -5.37 1.39 -1.32
N MET A 200 -6.14 0.92 -2.30
CA MET A 200 -5.63 0.11 -3.41
C MET A 200 -5.84 0.85 -4.73
N ALA A 201 -4.79 0.98 -5.51
CA ALA A 201 -4.87 1.36 -6.91
C ALA A 201 -5.01 0.11 -7.76
N THR A 202 -5.99 0.07 -8.67
CA THR A 202 -6.18 -1.05 -9.58
C THR A 202 -6.92 -0.65 -10.85
N HIS A 203 -6.62 -1.31 -11.97
CA HIS A 203 -7.42 -1.25 -13.18
C HIS A 203 -8.43 -2.41 -13.27
N SER A 204 -8.33 -3.41 -12.39
CA SER A 204 -9.24 -4.55 -12.33
C SER A 204 -10.56 -4.17 -11.66
N SER A 205 -11.66 -4.33 -12.39
CA SER A 205 -13.01 -4.12 -11.86
C SER A 205 -13.34 -5.10 -10.73
N ASP A 206 -12.83 -6.33 -10.80
CA ASP A 206 -13.11 -7.37 -9.81
C ASP A 206 -12.36 -7.09 -8.50
N MET A 207 -11.09 -6.65 -8.58
CA MET A 207 -10.37 -6.16 -7.42
C MET A 207 -11.06 -4.94 -6.78
N ALA A 208 -11.57 -4.02 -7.59
CA ALA A 208 -12.27 -2.86 -7.06
C ALA A 208 -13.58 -3.21 -6.32
N LYS A 209 -14.23 -4.33 -6.67
CA LYS A 209 -15.50 -4.76 -6.05
C LYS A 209 -15.35 -5.19 -4.58
N VAL A 210 -14.15 -5.60 -4.15
CA VAL A 210 -13.94 -6.01 -2.75
C VAL A 210 -13.84 -4.82 -1.79
N ALA A 211 -13.58 -3.62 -2.30
CA ALA A 211 -13.53 -2.40 -1.52
C ALA A 211 -14.93 -1.87 -1.19
N GLY A 212 -15.09 -1.37 0.04
CA GLY A 212 -16.33 -0.73 0.48
C GLY A 212 -16.62 0.60 -0.19
N ARG A 213 -15.58 1.29 -0.66
CA ARG A 213 -15.70 2.56 -1.41
C ARG A 213 -14.83 2.53 -2.66
N ARG A 214 -15.38 3.01 -3.77
CA ARG A 214 -14.68 3.04 -5.06
C ARG A 214 -14.61 4.46 -5.58
N LEU A 215 -13.40 4.86 -5.96
CA LEU A 215 -13.11 6.16 -6.53
C LEU A 215 -12.49 5.97 -7.92
N ARG A 216 -12.73 6.91 -8.81
CA ARG A 216 -12.08 6.96 -10.12
C ARG A 216 -11.20 8.19 -10.20
N LEU A 217 -9.95 8.01 -10.55
CA LEU A 217 -9.00 9.10 -10.80
C LEU A 217 -9.07 9.47 -12.29
N VAL A 218 -9.48 10.71 -12.56
CA VAL A 218 -9.62 11.28 -13.91
C VAL A 218 -9.10 12.71 -13.86
N ASP A 219 -8.23 13.08 -14.79
CA ASP A 219 -7.67 14.43 -14.92
C ASP A 219 -7.12 14.99 -13.60
N GLY A 220 -6.46 14.14 -12.82
CA GLY A 220 -5.86 14.47 -11.54
C GLY A 220 -6.85 14.68 -10.38
N LYS A 221 -8.13 14.31 -10.54
CA LYS A 221 -9.20 14.45 -9.55
C LYS A 221 -9.85 13.11 -9.23
N LEU A 222 -10.28 12.94 -7.97
CA LEU A 222 -11.06 11.77 -7.54
C LEU A 222 -12.55 12.00 -7.71
N LEU A 223 -13.23 11.08 -8.37
CA LEU A 223 -14.67 11.04 -8.55
C LEU A 223 -15.22 9.80 -7.81
N ASN A 224 -16.34 9.97 -7.08
CA ASN A 224 -17.04 8.83 -6.50
C ASN A 224 -17.68 7.99 -7.62
N VAL A 225 -17.49 6.67 -7.56
CA VAL A 225 -18.16 5.74 -8.46
C VAL A 225 -19.44 5.27 -7.77
N ILE A 226 -20.57 5.81 -8.19
CA ILE A 226 -21.90 5.35 -7.75
C ILE A 226 -22.31 4.24 -8.70
N PHE A 227 -22.60 3.05 -8.17
CA PHE A 227 -23.20 1.97 -8.94
C PHE A 227 -24.71 2.04 -8.78
N CYS A 228 -25.40 2.22 -9.89
CA CYS A 228 -26.83 1.95 -9.99
C CYS A 228 -27.08 0.44 -10.06
#